data_e2f64f8b3bdb133fb5d37347dbc029b8
#
_entry.id   e2f64f8b3bdb133fb5d37347dbc029b8
#
_cell.length_a   1.000
_cell.length_b   1.000
_cell.length_c   1.000
_cell.angle_alpha   90.00
_cell.angle_beta   90.00
_cell.angle_gamma   90.00
#
_symmetry.space_group_name_H-M   'P 1'
#
loop_
_entity.id
_entity.type
_entity.pdbx_description
1 polymer ?
#
loop_
_entity_poly.entity_id
_entity_poly.type
_entity_poly.pdbx_seq_one_letter_code
_entity_poly.pdbx_strand_id
1 'polypeptide(L)'
;MKMWGRISDTGKYSIPLQPVLWIDGSKKENEFPQLAVTLQIGSMYTEQFSYELTYDVNDILIMRIEVENKGVEMISRVVVSHMIRDYFAYIPNSLKVDKGISEFLFQLVRWRIDDLLPNEKVELRCKIKANKDKALKQTFFQATYTFQDKEISYGPLQTNEVVVRQ
;
A
#
# COMPACT_ATOMS: atom_id res chain seq x y z
N MET A 1 12.01 -32.66 10.69
CA MET A 1 11.64 -32.50 10.93
C MET A 1 10.85 -32.35 11.49
N LYS A 2 10.69 -32.30 11.76
CA LYS A 2 9.99 -32.31 12.31
C LYS A 2 9.57 -31.46 12.89
N MET A 3 9.60 -30.91 13.26
CA MET A 3 9.23 -30.32 13.84
C MET A 3 8.41 -29.63 13.54
N TRP A 4 8.27 -29.47 13.06
CA TRP A 4 7.61 -28.80 12.68
C TRP A 4 6.52 -29.19 12.73
N GLY A 5 6.49 -29.97 12.67
CA GLY A 5 5.43 -30.55 12.54
C GLY A 5 4.59 -30.21 13.62
N ARG A 6 4.86 -30.06 14.46
CA ARG A 6 4.15 -29.95 15.40
C ARG A 6 3.39 -28.93 15.42
N ILE A 7 3.60 -28.27 15.01
CA ILE A 7 2.98 -27.25 14.93
C ILE A 7 1.75 -27.46 14.63
N SER A 8 1.68 -28.27 14.09
CA SER A 8 0.55 -28.54 13.68
C SER A 8 -0.36 -28.78 14.65
N ASP A 9 -0.01 -29.12 15.62
CA ASP A 9 -0.89 -29.40 16.50
C ASP A 9 -1.77 -28.40 16.74
N THR A 10 -1.36 -27.31 16.77
CA THR A 10 -2.18 -26.33 17.11
C THR A 10 -2.93 -25.93 16.07
N GLY A 11 -2.63 -26.33 15.11
CA GLY A 11 -3.35 -26.03 14.11
C GLY A 11 -3.79 -24.73 13.98
N LYS A 12 -3.61 -24.06 14.51
CA LYS A 12 -4.10 -22.97 14.33
C LYS A 12 -3.44 -22.13 13.64
N TYR A 13 -2.87 -22.11 13.38
CA TYR A 13 -2.22 -21.34 12.80
C TYR A 13 -2.19 -20.92 11.73
N SER A 14 -2.25 -20.86 11.50
CA SER A 14 -2.30 -20.48 10.58
C SER A 14 -1.60 -19.70 10.02
N ILE A 15 -1.08 -19.41 10.04
CA ILE A 15 -0.48 -18.61 9.70
C ILE A 15 0.28 -18.42 8.89
N PRO A 16 0.74 -18.44 8.57
CA PRO A 16 1.52 -18.16 8.00
C PRO A 16 1.79 -17.76 6.97
N LEU A 17 2.18 -17.47 6.70
CA LEU A 17 2.45 -16.82 5.85
C LEU A 17 3.67 -16.87 5.34
N GLN A 18 4.56 -17.09 5.95
CA GLN A 18 5.79 -17.14 5.55
C GLN A 18 6.18 -18.36 5.32
N PRO A 19 6.06 -18.82 4.35
CA PRO A 19 6.24 -20.11 4.05
C PRO A 19 7.53 -20.54 4.24
N VAL A 20 8.36 -20.26 3.91
CA VAL A 20 9.50 -20.91 3.94
C VAL A 20 10.34 -20.61 4.80
N LEU A 21 10.07 -19.83 5.53
CA LEU A 21 10.89 -19.45 6.20
C LEU A 21 11.65 -20.31 6.84
N TRP A 22 11.52 -21.22 7.15
CA TRP A 22 12.32 -21.85 8.01
C TRP A 22 12.95 -22.94 7.55
N ILE A 23 12.85 -23.20 6.55
CA ILE A 23 13.29 -24.22 6.09
C ILE A 23 14.58 -24.61 6.43
N ASP A 24 15.51 -24.44 6.02
CA ASP A 24 16.77 -24.89 6.40
C ASP A 24 17.57 -23.68 6.66
N GLY A 25 18.43 -23.66 7.44
CA GLY A 25 19.21 -22.53 7.77
C GLY A 25 20.01 -21.93 6.68
N SER A 26 20.02 -22.51 5.56
CA SER A 26 20.76 -21.92 4.46
C SER A 26 19.97 -20.87 3.75
N LYS A 27 18.71 -20.70 4.06
CA LYS A 27 17.94 -19.76 3.36
C LYS A 27 18.42 -18.38 3.64
N LYS A 28 18.52 -17.56 2.64
CA LYS A 28 19.01 -16.22 2.79
C LYS A 28 17.88 -15.26 2.88
N GLU A 29 18.06 -14.25 3.68
CA GLU A 29 17.01 -13.28 3.83
C GLU A 29 16.63 -12.60 2.57
N ASN A 30 17.57 -12.37 1.71
CA ASN A 30 17.27 -11.66 0.48
C ASN A 30 16.59 -12.51 -0.56
N GLU A 31 16.24 -13.73 -0.23
CA GLU A 31 15.46 -14.54 -1.16
C GLU A 31 13.99 -14.18 -1.10
N PHE A 32 13.56 -13.44 -0.10
CA PHE A 32 12.18 -12.99 -0.08
C PHE A 32 12.04 -11.68 -0.82
N PRO A 33 10.91 -11.47 -1.48
CA PRO A 33 10.69 -10.21 -2.14
C PRO A 33 10.60 -9.10 -1.13
N GLN A 34 11.15 -7.95 -1.48
CA GLN A 34 11.16 -6.81 -0.58
C GLN A 34 10.49 -5.62 -1.25
N LEU A 35 9.22 -5.70 -1.40
CA LEU A 35 8.43 -4.60 -1.91
C LEU A 35 7.93 -3.76 -0.74
N ALA A 36 8.24 -2.48 -0.78
CA ALA A 36 7.75 -1.54 0.22
C ALA A 36 6.66 -0.67 -0.42
N VAL A 37 5.48 -0.66 0.17
CA VAL A 37 4.38 0.18 -0.28
C VAL A 37 3.99 1.07 0.88
N THR A 38 4.15 2.38 0.71
CA THR A 38 3.97 3.36 1.78
C THR A 38 2.90 4.36 1.40
N LEU A 39 1.98 4.60 2.30
CA LEU A 39 0.92 5.59 2.14
C LEU A 39 1.26 6.81 2.99
N GLN A 40 1.10 7.99 2.43
CA GLN A 40 1.33 9.25 3.13
C GLN A 40 0.29 10.27 2.70
N ILE A 41 0.14 11.30 3.53
CA ILE A 41 -0.82 12.36 3.27
C ILE A 41 -0.11 13.71 3.42
N GLY A 42 -0.51 14.67 2.65
CA GLY A 42 0.02 16.02 2.75
C GLY A 42 -1.05 17.05 2.44
N SER A 43 -0.79 18.28 2.81
CA SER A 43 -1.63 19.40 2.44
C SER A 43 -1.13 19.95 1.09
N MET A 44 -2.06 20.38 0.26
CA MET A 44 -1.70 21.02 -0.99
C MET A 44 -0.88 22.29 -0.77
N TYR A 45 -0.98 22.89 0.39
CA TYR A 45 -0.31 24.16 0.67
C TYR A 45 1.15 24.01 1.13
N THR A 46 1.48 22.91 1.80
CA THR A 46 2.83 22.75 2.36
C THR A 46 3.70 21.79 1.58
N GLU A 47 3.08 20.94 0.78
CA GLU A 47 3.78 19.89 0.02
C GLU A 47 4.64 18.98 0.89
N GLN A 48 4.35 18.92 2.17
CA GLN A 48 5.03 18.02 3.08
C GLN A 48 4.14 16.81 3.34
N PHE A 49 4.73 15.63 3.27
CA PHE A 49 4.01 14.38 3.47
C PHE A 49 4.34 13.76 4.81
N SER A 50 3.33 13.22 5.45
CA SER A 50 3.49 12.61 6.77
C SER A 50 2.49 11.46 6.93
N TYR A 51 2.55 10.81 8.08
CA TYR A 51 1.61 9.74 8.41
C TYR A 51 0.44 10.24 9.24
N GLU A 52 0.49 11.48 9.65
CA GLU A 52 -0.59 12.14 10.36
C GLU A 52 -0.75 13.56 9.86
N LEU A 53 -1.97 14.02 9.76
CA LEU A 53 -2.23 15.37 9.30
C LEU A 53 -3.48 15.91 9.96
N THR A 54 -3.40 17.16 10.44
CA THR A 54 -4.57 17.93 10.87
C THR A 54 -4.96 18.86 9.73
N TYR A 55 -6.23 18.93 9.42
CA TYR A 55 -6.71 19.69 8.28
C TYR A 55 -8.01 20.42 8.60
N ASP A 56 -8.30 21.46 7.83
CA ASP A 56 -9.56 22.17 7.89
C ASP A 56 -10.51 21.65 6.79
N VAL A 57 -11.80 21.84 7.03
CA VAL A 57 -12.83 21.28 6.15
C VAL A 57 -12.69 21.66 4.68
N ASN A 58 -12.11 22.80 4.39
CA ASN A 58 -11.96 23.27 3.02
C ASN A 58 -10.61 22.92 2.40
N ASP A 59 -9.76 22.26 3.17
CA ASP A 59 -8.42 21.95 2.66
C ASP A 59 -8.47 20.86 1.60
N ILE A 60 -7.56 20.99 0.67
CA ILE A 60 -7.31 19.94 -0.31
C ILE A 60 -6.09 19.17 0.17
N LEU A 61 -6.26 17.87 0.30
CA LEU A 61 -5.20 16.99 0.75
C LEU A 61 -4.65 16.22 -0.45
N ILE A 62 -3.38 15.89 -0.37
CA ILE A 62 -2.73 15.06 -1.38
C ILE A 62 -2.42 13.71 -0.73
N MET A 63 -2.97 12.65 -1.31
CA MET A 63 -2.64 11.30 -0.92
C MET A 63 -1.52 10.82 -1.81
N ARG A 64 -0.46 10.27 -1.23
CA ARG A 64 0.68 9.76 -1.96
C ARG A 64 0.92 8.30 -1.59
N ILE A 65 1.08 7.46 -2.60
CA ILE A 65 1.46 6.07 -2.42
C ILE A 65 2.80 5.87 -3.12
N GLU A 66 3.80 5.41 -2.38
CA GLU A 66 5.10 5.08 -2.95
C GLU A 66 5.26 3.57 -2.97
N VAL A 67 5.78 3.06 -4.08
CA VAL A 67 6.10 1.64 -4.23
C VAL A 67 7.58 1.55 -4.57
N GLU A 68 8.32 0.79 -3.79
CA GLU A 68 9.75 0.64 -3.99
C GLU A 68 10.14 -0.83 -3.94
N ASN A 69 10.86 -1.28 -4.95
CA ASN A 69 11.44 -2.61 -4.93
C ASN A 69 12.81 -2.54 -4.27
N LYS A 70 12.87 -2.98 -3.02
CA LYS A 70 14.12 -2.98 -2.25
C LYS A 70 14.91 -4.27 -2.39
N GLY A 71 14.41 -5.18 -3.19
CA GLY A 71 15.07 -6.48 -3.40
C GLY A 71 16.02 -6.47 -4.57
N VAL A 72 16.48 -7.64 -4.92
CA VAL A 72 17.47 -7.83 -5.99
C VAL A 72 16.87 -8.43 -7.24
N GLU A 73 15.60 -8.80 -7.21
CA GLU A 73 14.90 -9.36 -8.35
C GLU A 73 13.79 -8.43 -8.82
N MET A 74 13.44 -8.51 -10.07
CA MET A 74 12.32 -7.75 -10.61
C MET A 74 11.01 -8.26 -10.00
N ILE A 75 10.13 -7.35 -9.64
CA ILE A 75 8.80 -7.67 -9.15
C ILE A 75 7.81 -7.31 -10.25
N SER A 76 6.79 -8.13 -10.42
CA SER A 76 5.80 -7.91 -11.48
C SER A 76 4.39 -7.86 -10.93
N ARG A 77 3.50 -7.33 -11.77
CA ARG A 77 2.06 -7.32 -11.49
C ARG A 77 1.73 -6.73 -10.13
N VAL A 78 2.29 -5.57 -9.84
CA VAL A 78 1.95 -4.86 -8.62
C VAL A 78 0.61 -4.19 -8.81
N VAL A 79 -0.32 -4.44 -7.89
CA VAL A 79 -1.63 -3.79 -7.90
C VAL A 79 -1.85 -3.18 -6.53
N VAL A 80 -2.03 -1.88 -6.49
CA VAL A 80 -2.34 -1.15 -5.27
C VAL A 80 -3.77 -0.65 -5.36
N SER A 81 -4.54 -0.84 -4.30
CA SER A 81 -5.93 -0.41 -4.25
C SER A 81 -6.19 0.37 -2.98
N HIS A 82 -6.84 1.50 -3.12
CA HIS A 82 -7.22 2.32 -1.97
C HIS A 82 -8.63 2.85 -2.13
N MET A 83 -9.47 2.55 -1.15
CA MET A 83 -10.85 3.01 -1.14
C MET A 83 -10.91 4.40 -0.52
N ILE A 84 -11.40 5.38 -1.26
CA ILE A 84 -11.67 6.70 -0.73
C ILE A 84 -13.06 6.67 -0.15
N ARG A 85 -13.12 6.75 1.17
CA ARG A 85 -14.39 6.63 1.86
C ARG A 85 -15.25 7.88 1.67
N ASP A 86 -16.54 7.75 1.98
CA ASP A 86 -17.51 8.83 1.82
C ASP A 86 -17.19 10.10 2.59
N TYR A 87 -16.29 10.05 3.54
CA TYR A 87 -15.86 11.22 4.29
C TYR A 87 -15.01 12.18 3.47
N PHE A 88 -14.52 11.69 2.34
CA PHE A 88 -13.70 12.48 1.42
C PHE A 88 -14.20 12.31 0.00
N ALA A 89 -14.04 13.35 -0.78
CA ALA A 89 -14.35 13.32 -2.21
C ALA A 89 -13.03 13.37 -3.00
N TYR A 90 -12.93 12.50 -3.96
CA TYR A 90 -11.82 12.52 -4.91
C TYR A 90 -11.98 13.72 -5.83
N ILE A 91 -10.91 14.44 -6.10
CA ILE A 91 -10.92 15.55 -7.04
C ILE A 91 -10.65 15.00 -8.43
N PRO A 92 -11.60 15.17 -9.37
CA PRO A 92 -11.43 14.60 -10.70
C PRO A 92 -10.17 15.08 -11.41
N ASN A 93 -9.56 14.18 -12.15
CA ASN A 93 -8.37 14.43 -12.95
C ASN A 93 -7.11 14.76 -12.13
N SER A 94 -7.13 14.46 -10.85
CA SER A 94 -5.98 14.71 -9.99
C SER A 94 -5.03 13.51 -9.86
N LEU A 95 -5.41 12.36 -10.41
CA LEU A 95 -4.62 11.14 -10.29
C LEU A 95 -3.41 11.18 -11.22
N LYS A 96 -2.23 11.03 -10.66
CA LYS A 96 -0.98 11.04 -11.42
C LYS A 96 -0.08 9.92 -10.94
N VAL A 97 0.60 9.28 -11.86
CA VAL A 97 1.54 8.20 -11.58
C VAL A 97 2.83 8.39 -12.35
N ASP A 98 3.93 7.92 -11.79
CA ASP A 98 5.22 7.93 -12.48
C ASP A 98 5.30 6.78 -13.47
N LYS A 99 4.65 5.67 -13.17
CA LYS A 99 4.72 4.46 -13.98
C LYS A 99 3.43 3.67 -13.82
N GLY A 100 3.06 2.94 -14.83
CA GLY A 100 1.89 2.07 -14.78
C GLY A 100 0.59 2.78 -15.15
N ILE A 101 -0.51 2.16 -14.82
CA ILE A 101 -1.84 2.63 -15.17
C ILE A 101 -2.65 2.78 -13.90
N SER A 102 -3.27 3.93 -13.75
CA SER A 102 -4.11 4.19 -12.58
C SER A 102 -5.50 4.61 -13.02
N GLU A 103 -6.47 4.30 -12.19
CA GLU A 103 -7.85 4.68 -12.42
C GLU A 103 -8.57 4.93 -11.11
N PHE A 104 -9.61 5.76 -11.17
CA PHE A 104 -10.51 5.97 -10.05
C PHE A 104 -11.91 5.60 -10.53
N LEU A 105 -12.50 4.60 -9.88
CA LEU A 105 -13.82 4.12 -10.26
C LEU A 105 -14.54 3.59 -9.03
N PHE A 106 -15.78 4.02 -8.81
CA PHE A 106 -16.58 3.57 -7.66
C PHE A 106 -15.85 3.77 -6.32
N GLN A 107 -15.27 4.94 -6.13
CA GLN A 107 -14.55 5.31 -4.90
C GLN A 107 -13.23 4.56 -4.72
N LEU A 108 -12.81 3.78 -5.67
CA LEU A 108 -11.59 3.00 -5.57
C LEU A 108 -10.51 3.58 -6.47
N VAL A 109 -9.37 3.92 -5.89
CA VAL A 109 -8.16 4.22 -6.64
C VAL A 109 -7.46 2.89 -6.85
N ARG A 110 -7.15 2.57 -8.09
CA ARG A 110 -6.46 1.33 -8.42
C ARG A 110 -5.26 1.67 -9.31
N TRP A 111 -4.12 1.13 -8.95
CA TRP A 111 -2.86 1.38 -9.65
C TRP A 111 -2.19 0.06 -9.99
N ARG A 112 -1.86 -0.13 -11.26
CA ARG A 112 -1.22 -1.35 -11.74
C ARG A 112 0.13 -1.02 -12.35
N ILE A 113 1.16 -1.74 -11.92
CA ILE A 113 2.51 -1.61 -12.42
C ILE A 113 2.91 -2.99 -12.93
N ASP A 114 3.23 -3.09 -14.22
CA ASP A 114 3.53 -4.39 -14.82
C ASP A 114 4.84 -4.97 -14.33
N ASP A 115 5.86 -4.15 -14.20
CA ASP A 115 7.15 -4.58 -13.67
C ASP A 115 7.82 -3.45 -12.91
N LEU A 116 8.62 -3.82 -11.93
CA LEU A 116 9.36 -2.89 -11.10
C LEU A 116 10.76 -3.48 -10.88
N LEU A 117 11.76 -2.80 -11.39
CA LEU A 117 13.13 -3.27 -11.33
C LEU A 117 13.71 -3.11 -9.92
N PRO A 118 14.79 -3.81 -9.59
CA PRO A 118 15.45 -3.62 -8.30
C PRO A 118 15.82 -2.16 -8.08
N ASN A 119 15.56 -1.68 -6.88
CA ASN A 119 15.80 -0.30 -6.46
C ASN A 119 14.95 0.75 -7.16
N GLU A 120 14.01 0.34 -7.97
CA GLU A 120 13.09 1.28 -8.61
C GLU A 120 12.03 1.73 -7.62
N LYS A 121 11.76 3.03 -7.61
CA LYS A 121 10.77 3.63 -6.73
C LYS A 121 9.86 4.51 -7.57
N VAL A 122 8.57 4.32 -7.43
CA VAL A 122 7.57 5.05 -8.20
C VAL A 122 6.46 5.51 -7.27
N GLU A 123 5.74 6.55 -7.67
CA GLU A 123 4.68 7.06 -6.81
C GLU A 123 3.40 7.38 -7.58
N LEU A 124 2.33 7.34 -6.83
CA LEU A 124 1.01 7.78 -7.25
C LEU A 124 0.60 8.92 -6.34
N ARG A 125 0.00 9.96 -6.91
CA ARG A 125 -0.61 11.04 -6.13
C ARG A 125 -2.02 11.29 -6.61
N CYS A 126 -2.90 11.63 -5.70
CA CYS A 126 -4.22 12.14 -6.04
C CYS A 126 -4.67 13.14 -4.99
N LYS A 127 -5.63 13.97 -5.34
CA LYS A 127 -6.15 14.99 -4.44
C LYS A 127 -7.52 14.59 -3.94
N ILE A 128 -7.74 14.84 -2.67
CA ILE A 128 -9.03 14.59 -2.03
C ILE A 128 -9.41 15.81 -1.20
N LYS A 129 -10.71 15.94 -0.94
CA LYS A 129 -11.24 17.05 -0.15
C LYS A 129 -12.24 16.48 0.84
N ALA A 130 -12.27 17.03 2.04
CA ALA A 130 -13.22 16.57 3.04
C ALA A 130 -14.65 16.83 2.61
N ASN A 131 -15.50 15.84 2.83
CA ASN A 131 -16.92 15.98 2.57
C ASN A 131 -17.57 16.60 3.80
N LYS A 132 -18.02 17.84 3.67
CA LYS A 132 -18.51 18.61 4.81
C LYS A 132 -19.67 17.93 5.53
N ASP A 133 -20.49 17.23 4.80
CA ASP A 133 -21.70 16.65 5.39
C ASP A 133 -21.42 15.35 6.13
N LYS A 134 -20.27 14.74 5.88
CA LYS A 134 -19.95 13.43 6.43
C LYS A 134 -18.59 13.39 7.12
N ALA A 135 -17.96 14.54 7.34
CA ALA A 135 -16.63 14.57 7.91
C ALA A 135 -16.61 14.02 9.33
N LEU A 136 -15.62 13.20 9.59
CA LEU A 136 -15.37 12.69 10.93
C LEU A 136 -14.21 13.46 11.52
N LYS A 137 -14.18 13.53 12.85
CA LYS A 137 -13.09 14.20 13.53
C LYS A 137 -11.76 13.51 13.30
N GLN A 138 -11.79 12.22 13.06
CA GLN A 138 -10.59 11.44 12.82
C GLN A 138 -10.92 10.32 11.83
N THR A 139 -10.06 10.13 10.87
CA THR A 139 -10.22 9.09 9.85
C THR A 139 -8.87 8.42 9.60
N PHE A 140 -8.92 7.14 9.30
CA PHE A 140 -7.74 6.36 8.99
C PHE A 140 -7.76 5.95 7.53
N PHE A 141 -6.61 6.06 6.87
CA PHE A 141 -6.43 5.55 5.52
C PHE A 141 -5.45 4.40 5.54
N GLN A 142 -5.74 3.38 4.77
CA GLN A 142 -4.84 2.25 4.58
C GLN A 142 -5.14 1.62 3.23
N ALA A 143 -4.12 1.38 2.45
CA ALA A 143 -4.27 0.75 1.14
C ALA A 143 -3.91 -0.73 1.20
N THR A 144 -4.32 -1.47 0.19
CA THR A 144 -3.95 -2.88 0.06
C THR A 144 -3.18 -3.07 -1.23
N TYR A 145 -2.35 -4.10 -1.28
CA TYR A 145 -1.60 -4.38 -2.50
C TYR A 145 -1.32 -5.86 -2.66
N THR A 146 -1.11 -6.24 -3.93
CA THR A 146 -0.69 -7.58 -4.31
C THR A 146 0.44 -7.44 -5.31
N PHE A 147 1.26 -8.45 -5.44
CA PHE A 147 2.32 -8.47 -6.44
C PHE A 147 2.77 -9.90 -6.73
N GLN A 148 3.61 -10.06 -7.74
CA GLN A 148 4.22 -11.34 -8.05
C GLN A 148 5.73 -11.24 -8.07
N ASP A 149 6.38 -12.24 -7.51
CA ASP A 149 7.81 -12.42 -7.63
C ASP A 149 8.02 -13.77 -8.28
N LYS A 150 8.56 -13.75 -9.49
CA LYS A 150 8.67 -14.92 -10.33
C LYS A 150 7.25 -15.42 -10.61
N GLU A 151 6.89 -16.58 -10.20
CA GLU A 151 5.55 -17.07 -10.45
C GLU A 151 4.73 -17.17 -9.17
N ILE A 152 5.22 -16.59 -8.09
CA ILE A 152 4.54 -16.64 -6.80
C ILE A 152 3.80 -15.33 -6.58
N SER A 153 2.52 -15.44 -6.26
CA SER A 153 1.68 -14.28 -5.96
C SER A 153 1.67 -14.03 -4.46
N TYR A 154 1.79 -12.76 -4.10
CA TYR A 154 1.76 -12.32 -2.70
C TYR A 154 0.62 -11.34 -2.47
N GLY A 155 -0.01 -11.45 -1.32
CA GLY A 155 -1.07 -10.54 -0.91
C GLY A 155 -2.44 -11.19 -0.89
N PRO A 156 -3.46 -10.42 -0.53
CA PRO A 156 -3.38 -8.97 -0.31
C PRO A 156 -2.65 -8.62 0.98
N LEU A 157 -1.81 -7.60 0.89
CA LEU A 157 -1.08 -7.05 2.02
C LEU A 157 -1.57 -5.63 2.28
N GLN A 158 -1.27 -5.09 3.43
CA GLN A 158 -1.71 -3.74 3.79
C GLN A 158 -0.52 -2.81 3.94
N THR A 159 -0.73 -1.57 3.57
CA THR A 159 0.26 -0.53 3.81
C THR A 159 0.21 -0.09 5.27
N ASN A 160 1.06 0.84 5.65
CA ASN A 160 0.93 1.56 6.91
C ASN A 160 -0.39 2.35 6.93
N GLU A 161 -0.83 2.69 8.12
CA GLU A 161 -1.98 3.56 8.29
C GLU A 161 -1.57 5.02 8.26
N VAL A 162 -2.47 5.86 7.80
CA VAL A 162 -2.34 7.31 7.86
C VAL A 162 -3.54 7.85 8.60
N VAL A 163 -3.31 8.77 9.51
CA VAL A 163 -4.36 9.36 10.34
C VAL A 163 -4.56 10.80 9.94
N VAL A 164 -5.80 11.18 9.68
CA VAL A 164 -6.14 12.57 9.43
C VAL A 164 -7.16 13.03 10.46
N ARG A 165 -6.95 14.23 10.98
CA ARG A 165 -7.81 14.81 12.02
C ARG A 165 -8.29 16.17 11.58
N GLN A 166 -9.52 16.48 11.98
CA GLN A 166 -10.10 17.76 11.71
C GLN A 166 -10.02 18.65 12.94
#